data_578e70024d2ad2123f62e6c19ff91a04
#
_entry.id   578e70024d2ad2123f62e6c19ff91a04
#
_cell.length_a   1.000
_cell.length_b   1.000
_cell.length_c   1.000
_cell.angle_alpha   90.00
_cell.angle_beta   90.00
_cell.angle_gamma   90.00
#
_symmetry.space_group_name_H-M   'P 1'
#
loop_
_entity.id
_entity.type
_entity.pdbx_description
1 polymer ?
#
loop_
_entity_poly.entity_id
_entity_poly.type
_entity_poly.pdbx_seq_one_letter_code
_entity_poly.pdbx_strand_id
1 'polypeptide(L)'
;MFDLYSGTGTIAQLMAPVAKKVIGVEIVEEAVVAARENAAHNGLTQCEFIAGDVLKVIDDIKDKPDIIILDPPRDGIHPKALPKILSYGVDHIVYISCKASSLARDLVTIQDMGYSVEKACCVDMFPMTGNVETVVLLSHKKPDGHINVKVEFG
;
A
#
# COMPACT_ATOMS: atom_id res chain seq x y z
N MET A 1 10.26 0.33 -2.36
CA MET A 1 8.92 -0.05 -1.86
C MET A 1 8.34 1.11 -1.06
N PHE A 2 7.01 1.30 -1.08
CA PHE A 2 6.32 2.26 -0.19
C PHE A 2 5.55 1.50 0.89
N ASP A 3 5.53 2.07 2.11
CA ASP A 3 4.71 1.66 3.26
C ASP A 3 3.83 2.86 3.63
N LEU A 4 2.61 2.88 3.13
CA LEU A 4 1.69 4.00 3.31
C LEU A 4 0.77 3.76 4.50
N TYR A 5 0.66 4.77 5.36
CA TYR A 5 0.08 4.70 6.71
C TYR A 5 0.96 3.88 7.66
N SER A 6 2.28 4.19 7.64
CA SER A 6 3.32 3.31 8.22
C SER A 6 3.37 3.27 9.75
N GLY A 7 2.63 4.14 10.44
CA GLY A 7 2.68 4.24 11.90
C GLY A 7 4.11 4.42 12.41
N THR A 8 4.54 3.60 13.36
CA THR A 8 5.91 3.58 13.90
C THR A 8 6.91 2.83 13.01
N GLY A 9 6.55 2.52 11.76
CA GLY A 9 7.42 1.93 10.76
C GLY A 9 7.68 0.43 10.94
N THR A 10 6.81 -0.29 11.63
CA THR A 10 7.01 -1.72 11.90
C THR A 10 7.10 -2.54 10.61
N ILE A 11 6.14 -2.36 9.69
CA ILE A 11 6.11 -3.09 8.42
C ILE A 11 7.31 -2.68 7.54
N ALA A 12 7.56 -1.36 7.43
CA ALA A 12 8.72 -0.83 6.71
C ALA A 12 10.03 -1.49 7.16
N GLN A 13 10.24 -1.59 8.47
CA GLN A 13 11.45 -2.17 9.03
C GLN A 13 11.54 -3.68 8.83
N LEU A 14 10.43 -4.41 8.96
CA LEU A 14 10.39 -5.85 8.69
C LEU A 14 10.69 -6.16 7.23
N MET A 15 10.28 -5.30 6.31
CA MET A 15 10.52 -5.46 4.87
C MET A 15 11.89 -4.94 4.41
N ALA A 16 12.56 -4.13 5.21
CA ALA A 16 13.85 -3.54 4.87
C ALA A 16 14.93 -4.57 4.42
N PRO A 17 15.06 -5.77 5.04
CA PRO A 17 16.08 -6.74 4.62
C PRO A 17 15.92 -7.24 3.18
N VAL A 18 14.72 -7.16 2.60
CA VAL A 18 14.42 -7.62 1.22
C VAL A 18 14.20 -6.46 0.25
N ALA A 19 14.31 -5.22 0.71
CA ALA A 19 14.09 -4.02 -0.08
C ALA A 19 15.38 -3.17 -0.22
N LYS A 20 15.63 -2.63 -1.40
CA LYS A 20 16.74 -1.68 -1.61
C LYS A 20 16.49 -0.34 -0.93
N LYS A 21 15.24 0.10 -0.92
CA LYS A 21 14.77 1.34 -0.29
C LYS A 21 13.32 1.16 0.14
N VAL A 22 13.01 1.68 1.32
CA VAL A 22 11.65 1.72 1.86
C VAL A 22 11.33 3.17 2.21
N ILE A 23 10.19 3.66 1.72
CA ILE A 23 9.65 4.96 2.10
C ILE A 23 8.35 4.73 2.85
N GLY A 24 8.35 5.08 4.14
CA GLY A 24 7.16 5.10 5.00
C GLY A 24 6.52 6.49 4.99
N VAL A 25 5.20 6.54 4.91
CA VAL A 25 4.42 7.78 5.01
C VAL A 25 3.41 7.65 6.13
N GLU A 26 3.43 8.58 7.06
CA GLU A 26 2.54 8.61 8.24
C GLU A 26 2.16 10.05 8.58
N ILE A 27 0.91 10.26 8.94
CA ILE A 27 0.39 11.60 9.26
C ILE A 27 0.76 12.05 10.68
N VAL A 28 0.95 11.11 11.60
CA VAL A 28 1.28 11.39 13.01
C VAL A 28 2.79 11.60 13.14
N GLU A 29 3.20 12.84 13.38
CA GLU A 29 4.62 13.22 13.42
C GLU A 29 5.41 12.46 14.50
N GLU A 30 4.83 12.25 15.67
CA GLU A 30 5.45 11.50 16.76
C GLU A 30 5.70 10.03 16.38
N ALA A 31 4.80 9.43 15.58
CA ALA A 31 5.00 8.08 15.07
C ALA A 31 6.15 8.04 14.05
N VAL A 32 6.28 9.07 13.21
CA VAL A 32 7.40 9.20 12.26
C VAL A 32 8.74 9.36 12.97
N VAL A 33 8.78 10.17 14.05
CA VAL A 33 9.99 10.30 14.90
C VAL A 33 10.39 8.95 15.46
N ALA A 34 9.43 8.23 16.08
CA ALA A 34 9.68 6.90 16.61
C ALA A 34 10.12 5.90 15.51
N ALA A 35 9.53 5.98 14.31
CA ALA A 35 9.93 5.13 13.19
C ALA A 35 11.39 5.36 12.78
N ARG A 36 11.82 6.62 12.73
CA ARG A 36 13.22 6.99 12.41
C ARG A 36 14.19 6.51 13.47
N GLU A 37 13.86 6.71 14.76
CA GLU A 37 14.67 6.24 15.89
C GLU A 37 14.80 4.72 15.90
N ASN A 38 13.69 4.00 15.70
CA ASN A 38 13.67 2.54 15.64
C ASN A 38 14.50 2.02 14.46
N ALA A 39 14.36 2.61 13.28
CA ALA A 39 15.14 2.22 12.11
C ALA A 39 16.64 2.48 12.31
N ALA A 40 17.02 3.60 12.91
CA ALA A 40 18.39 3.92 13.25
C ALA A 40 18.97 2.94 14.29
N HIS A 41 18.20 2.62 15.34
CA HIS A 41 18.59 1.63 16.34
C HIS A 41 18.82 0.24 15.76
N ASN A 42 18.01 -0.14 14.77
CA ASN A 42 18.11 -1.42 14.07
C ASN A 42 19.11 -1.41 12.90
N GLY A 43 19.80 -0.28 12.66
CA GLY A 43 20.79 -0.15 11.57
C GLY A 43 20.19 -0.17 10.16
N LEU A 44 18.90 0.15 10.01
CA LEU A 44 18.16 0.06 8.74
C LEU A 44 18.26 1.39 7.97
N THR A 45 19.42 1.65 7.37
CA THR A 45 19.71 2.91 6.66
C THR A 45 18.92 3.11 5.36
N GLN A 46 18.31 2.05 4.82
CA GLN A 46 17.46 2.07 3.62
C GLN A 46 16.01 2.50 3.89
N CYS A 47 15.64 2.71 5.16
CA CYS A 47 14.31 3.18 5.54
C CYS A 47 14.29 4.71 5.65
N GLU A 48 13.41 5.35 4.91
CA GLU A 48 13.08 6.78 5.02
C GLU A 48 11.64 6.92 5.51
N PHE A 49 11.37 7.91 6.36
CA PHE A 49 10.02 8.17 6.85
C PHE A 49 9.64 9.64 6.64
N ILE A 50 8.47 9.86 6.06
CA ILE A 50 7.91 11.18 5.72
C ILE A 50 6.69 11.43 6.62
N ALA A 51 6.73 12.53 7.37
CA ALA A 51 5.56 12.99 8.11
C ALA A 51 4.62 13.75 7.19
N GLY A 52 3.37 13.31 7.09
CA GLY A 52 2.35 13.99 6.32
C GLY A 52 1.18 13.11 5.90
N ASP A 53 0.13 13.78 5.47
CA ASP A 53 -1.05 13.12 4.91
C ASP A 53 -0.70 12.50 3.54
N VAL A 54 -0.91 11.20 3.38
CA VAL A 54 -0.65 10.46 2.14
C VAL A 54 -1.25 11.19 0.93
N LEU A 55 -2.48 11.71 1.05
CA LEU A 55 -3.14 12.46 -0.04
C LEU A 55 -2.33 13.67 -0.52
N LYS A 56 -1.57 14.31 0.38
CA LYS A 56 -0.84 15.55 0.10
C LYS A 56 0.59 15.29 -0.33
N VAL A 57 1.27 14.35 0.35
CA VAL A 57 2.71 14.16 0.15
C VAL A 57 3.04 13.18 -0.96
N ILE A 58 2.09 12.33 -1.37
CA ILE A 58 2.35 11.26 -2.34
C ILE A 58 2.80 11.78 -3.71
N ASP A 59 2.29 12.97 -4.10
CA ASP A 59 2.64 13.59 -5.38
C ASP A 59 4.08 14.18 -5.38
N ASP A 60 4.64 14.44 -4.20
CA ASP A 60 5.98 15.02 -4.03
C ASP A 60 7.08 13.95 -3.96
N ILE A 61 6.71 12.67 -3.79
CA ILE A 61 7.66 11.57 -3.72
C ILE A 61 8.13 11.22 -5.14
N LYS A 62 9.41 11.48 -5.42
CA LYS A 62 10.01 11.25 -6.75
C LYS A 62 10.35 9.79 -7.03
N ASP A 63 10.50 9.01 -5.99
CA ASP A 63 10.80 7.58 -6.10
C ASP A 63 9.61 6.82 -6.69
N LYS A 64 9.92 5.81 -7.50
CA LYS A 64 8.91 4.88 -8.03
C LYS A 64 9.01 3.56 -7.26
N PRO A 65 7.93 3.11 -6.60
CA PRO A 65 7.95 1.84 -5.89
C PRO A 65 7.77 0.66 -6.86
N ASP A 66 8.35 -0.48 -6.53
CA ASP A 66 8.04 -1.76 -7.18
C ASP A 66 6.85 -2.45 -6.52
N ILE A 67 6.62 -2.17 -5.24
CA ILE A 67 5.50 -2.67 -4.44
C ILE A 67 5.04 -1.59 -3.46
N ILE A 68 3.73 -1.56 -3.20
CA ILE A 68 3.12 -0.68 -2.19
C ILE A 68 2.45 -1.54 -1.14
N ILE A 69 2.67 -1.21 0.14
CA ILE A 69 1.93 -1.75 1.28
C ILE A 69 1.01 -0.66 1.80
N LEU A 70 -0.23 -1.02 2.06
CA LEU A 70 -1.29 -0.15 2.57
C LEU A 70 -1.79 -0.72 3.90
N ASP A 71 -1.65 0.04 4.97
CA ASP A 71 -2.23 -0.29 6.28
C ASP A 71 -3.05 0.91 6.81
N PRO A 72 -4.14 1.26 6.12
CA PRO A 72 -4.90 2.45 6.42
C PRO A 72 -5.70 2.31 7.72
N PRO A 73 -6.18 3.45 8.28
CA PRO A 73 -7.06 3.43 9.44
C PRO A 73 -8.39 2.69 9.16
N ARG A 74 -9.16 2.44 10.23
CA ARG A 74 -10.43 1.68 10.18
C ARG A 74 -11.44 2.18 9.13
N ASP A 75 -11.39 3.45 8.79
CA ASP A 75 -12.27 4.05 7.78
C ASP A 75 -11.82 3.78 6.34
N GLY A 76 -10.69 3.08 6.16
CA GLY A 76 -10.10 2.80 4.85
C GLY A 76 -9.35 4.01 4.28
N ILE A 77 -9.07 3.97 2.98
CA ILE A 77 -8.31 5.00 2.29
C ILE A 77 -9.24 6.12 1.85
N HIS A 78 -8.77 7.36 1.99
CA HIS A 78 -9.51 8.52 1.51
C HIS A 78 -9.79 8.39 0.00
N PRO A 79 -11.05 8.63 -0.48
CA PRO A 79 -11.43 8.41 -1.89
C PRO A 79 -10.59 9.17 -2.92
N LYS A 80 -9.96 10.30 -2.54
CA LYS A 80 -9.06 11.06 -3.41
C LYS A 80 -7.62 10.55 -3.36
N ALA A 81 -7.20 9.87 -2.28
CA ALA A 81 -5.85 9.34 -2.16
C ALA A 81 -5.70 8.00 -2.90
N LEU A 82 -6.71 7.15 -2.83
CA LEU A 82 -6.67 5.82 -3.42
C LEU A 82 -6.35 5.84 -4.93
N PRO A 83 -7.01 6.65 -5.79
CA PRO A 83 -6.65 6.73 -7.21
C PRO A 83 -5.21 7.21 -7.45
N LYS A 84 -4.70 8.14 -6.63
CA LYS A 84 -3.30 8.60 -6.75
C LYS A 84 -2.32 7.48 -6.44
N ILE A 85 -2.56 6.71 -5.38
CA ILE A 85 -1.76 5.54 -5.02
C ILE A 85 -1.75 4.53 -6.15
N LEU A 86 -2.92 4.20 -6.69
CA LEU A 86 -3.07 3.22 -7.76
C LEU A 86 -2.44 3.68 -9.08
N SER A 87 -2.35 5.01 -9.32
CA SER A 87 -1.73 5.57 -10.52
C SER A 87 -0.23 5.32 -10.64
N TYR A 88 0.45 4.89 -9.56
CA TYR A 88 1.83 4.39 -9.67
C TYR A 88 1.95 3.14 -10.56
N GLY A 89 0.85 2.40 -10.75
CA GLY A 89 0.80 1.26 -11.66
C GLY A 89 1.76 0.13 -11.29
N VAL A 90 2.01 -0.06 -10.00
CA VAL A 90 2.86 -1.15 -9.50
C VAL A 90 2.22 -2.51 -9.78
N ASP A 91 3.04 -3.53 -10.03
CA ASP A 91 2.52 -4.86 -10.31
C ASP A 91 1.77 -5.46 -9.13
N HIS A 92 2.19 -5.15 -7.89
CA HIS A 92 1.59 -5.71 -6.68
C HIS A 92 1.37 -4.66 -5.59
N ILE A 93 0.23 -4.78 -4.93
CA ILE A 93 -0.12 -4.03 -3.73
C ILE A 93 -0.53 -5.02 -2.64
N VAL A 94 -0.03 -4.84 -1.43
CA VAL A 94 -0.51 -5.54 -0.24
C VAL A 94 -1.40 -4.58 0.54
N TYR A 95 -2.66 -4.94 0.76
CA TYR A 95 -3.59 -4.17 1.56
C TYR A 95 -3.87 -4.92 2.87
N ILE A 96 -3.60 -4.29 4.00
CA ILE A 96 -3.88 -4.79 5.34
C ILE A 96 -5.07 -3.99 5.88
N SER A 97 -6.07 -4.65 6.43
CA SER A 97 -7.28 -3.99 6.92
C SER A 97 -7.80 -4.63 8.20
N CYS A 98 -7.98 -3.82 9.22
CA CYS A 98 -8.67 -4.22 10.45
C CYS A 98 -10.21 -4.15 10.35
N LYS A 99 -10.78 -3.76 9.20
CA LYS A 99 -12.23 -3.62 8.99
C LYS A 99 -12.64 -4.04 7.58
N ALA A 100 -13.22 -5.22 7.46
CA ALA A 100 -13.61 -5.82 6.19
C ALA A 100 -14.55 -4.95 5.35
N SER A 101 -15.45 -4.16 5.97
CA SER A 101 -16.39 -3.31 5.23
C SER A 101 -15.72 -2.11 4.54
N SER A 102 -14.68 -1.52 5.13
CA SER A 102 -13.89 -0.47 4.49
C SER A 102 -13.04 -1.05 3.36
N LEU A 103 -12.42 -2.21 3.59
CA LEU A 103 -11.70 -2.94 2.55
C LEU A 103 -12.60 -3.23 1.35
N ALA A 104 -13.80 -3.78 1.57
CA ALA A 104 -14.75 -4.10 0.50
C ALA A 104 -15.11 -2.86 -0.34
N ARG A 105 -15.31 -1.71 0.30
CA ARG A 105 -15.55 -0.44 -0.39
C ARG A 105 -14.36 -0.01 -1.24
N ASP A 106 -13.16 -0.05 -0.68
CA ASP A 106 -11.94 0.37 -1.36
C ASP A 106 -11.60 -0.57 -2.52
N LEU A 107 -11.89 -1.87 -2.39
CA LEU A 107 -11.71 -2.87 -3.45
C LEU A 107 -12.52 -2.57 -4.71
N VAL A 108 -13.68 -1.91 -4.61
CA VAL A 108 -14.43 -1.48 -5.81
C VAL A 108 -13.57 -0.54 -6.66
N THR A 109 -13.05 0.53 -6.07
CA THR A 109 -12.17 1.46 -6.80
C THR A 109 -10.89 0.80 -7.29
N ILE A 110 -10.29 -0.09 -6.48
CA ILE A 110 -9.08 -0.83 -6.83
C ILE A 110 -9.31 -1.68 -8.07
N GLN A 111 -10.43 -2.40 -8.13
CA GLN A 111 -10.79 -3.25 -9.28
C GLN A 111 -11.12 -2.43 -10.52
N ASP A 112 -11.83 -1.31 -10.38
CA ASP A 112 -12.14 -0.38 -11.48
C ASP A 112 -10.86 0.20 -12.10
N MET A 113 -9.78 0.31 -11.33
CA MET A 113 -8.47 0.79 -11.78
C MET A 113 -7.52 -0.34 -12.26
N GLY A 114 -8.06 -1.53 -12.52
CA GLY A 114 -7.34 -2.61 -13.20
C GLY A 114 -6.58 -3.57 -12.28
N TYR A 115 -6.76 -3.48 -10.97
CA TYR A 115 -6.21 -4.48 -10.04
C TYR A 115 -7.21 -5.61 -9.78
N SER A 116 -6.69 -6.78 -9.45
CA SER A 116 -7.50 -7.93 -9.03
C SER A 116 -6.96 -8.52 -7.74
N VAL A 117 -7.85 -9.08 -6.94
CA VAL A 117 -7.47 -9.86 -5.74
C VAL A 117 -6.83 -11.16 -6.21
N GLU A 118 -5.56 -11.36 -5.87
CA GLU A 118 -4.82 -12.58 -6.15
C GLU A 118 -4.93 -13.56 -4.98
N LYS A 119 -4.74 -13.05 -3.77
CA LYS A 119 -4.84 -13.84 -2.53
C LYS A 119 -5.44 -12.98 -1.43
N ALA A 120 -6.16 -13.62 -0.53
CA ALA A 120 -6.62 -13.01 0.71
C ALA A 120 -6.48 -14.00 1.87
N CYS A 121 -6.11 -13.50 3.03
CA CYS A 121 -6.15 -14.26 4.27
C CYS A 121 -6.65 -13.40 5.42
N CYS A 122 -7.30 -14.05 6.38
CA CYS A 122 -7.74 -13.42 7.62
C CYS A 122 -6.86 -13.90 8.77
N VAL A 123 -6.50 -12.97 9.65
CA VAL A 123 -5.69 -13.24 10.83
C VAL A 123 -6.46 -12.77 12.05
N ASP A 124 -6.75 -13.69 12.96
CA ASP A 124 -7.38 -13.35 14.24
C ASP A 124 -6.31 -12.85 15.23
N MET A 125 -6.06 -11.55 15.18
CA MET A 125 -5.13 -10.86 16.08
C MET A 125 -5.77 -10.52 17.44
N PHE A 126 -7.09 -10.54 17.51
CA PHE A 126 -7.87 -10.12 18.68
C PHE A 126 -8.93 -11.16 19.02
N PRO A 127 -8.51 -12.37 19.48
CA PRO A 127 -9.46 -13.45 19.82
C PRO A 127 -10.55 -12.97 20.78
N MET A 128 -11.76 -13.47 20.63
CA MET A 128 -12.96 -13.10 21.42
C MET A 128 -13.52 -11.70 21.12
N THR A 129 -13.04 -11.02 20.07
CA THR A 129 -13.61 -9.76 19.57
C THR A 129 -14.16 -9.95 18.14
N GLY A 130 -14.92 -8.97 17.65
CA GLY A 130 -15.38 -8.95 16.25
C GLY A 130 -14.34 -8.38 15.26
N ASN A 131 -13.09 -8.21 15.69
CA ASN A 131 -12.03 -7.62 14.85
C ASN A 131 -11.16 -8.73 14.27
N VAL A 132 -11.06 -8.75 12.95
CA VAL A 132 -10.20 -9.68 12.20
C VAL A 132 -9.38 -8.85 11.22
N GLU A 133 -8.06 -9.04 11.24
CA GLU A 133 -7.19 -8.46 10.23
C GLU A 133 -7.34 -9.22 8.92
N THR A 134 -7.47 -8.48 7.83
CA THR A 134 -7.55 -9.07 6.49
C THR A 134 -6.38 -8.57 5.66
N VAL A 135 -5.55 -9.49 5.19
CA VAL A 135 -4.42 -9.18 4.30
C VAL A 135 -4.76 -9.62 2.89
N VAL A 136 -4.68 -8.69 1.95
CA VAL A 136 -5.01 -8.93 0.54
C VAL A 136 -3.81 -8.62 -0.33
N LEU A 137 -3.42 -9.56 -1.18
CA LEU A 137 -2.49 -9.34 -2.27
C LEU A 137 -3.29 -8.99 -3.52
N LEU A 138 -2.98 -7.84 -4.08
CA LEU A 138 -3.57 -7.30 -5.30
C LEU A 138 -2.52 -7.33 -6.42
N SER A 139 -2.92 -7.74 -7.61
CA SER A 139 -2.08 -7.69 -8.81
C SER A 139 -2.72 -6.80 -9.87
N HIS A 140 -1.88 -5.98 -10.52
CA HIS A 140 -2.32 -5.17 -11.64
C HIS A 140 -2.51 -6.05 -12.86
N LYS A 141 -3.69 -6.04 -13.44
CA LYS A 141 -3.94 -6.70 -14.73
C LYS A 141 -3.28 -5.86 -15.82
N LYS A 142 -2.09 -6.24 -16.24
CA LYS A 142 -1.58 -5.74 -17.52
C LYS A 142 -2.52 -6.24 -18.61
N PRO A 143 -2.90 -5.39 -19.60
CA PRO A 143 -3.70 -5.88 -20.72
C PRO A 143 -2.92 -7.02 -21.37
N ASP A 144 -3.49 -8.23 -21.37
CA ASP A 144 -2.94 -9.40 -22.01
C ASP A 144 -2.94 -9.15 -23.52
N GLY A 145 -1.75 -8.87 -24.07
CA GLY A 145 -1.48 -8.96 -25.50
C GLY A 145 -1.98 -7.79 -26.33
N HIS A 146 -1.23 -7.52 -27.39
CA HIS A 146 -1.64 -6.66 -28.49
C HIS A 146 -2.79 -7.34 -29.25
N ILE A 147 -3.96 -6.70 -29.34
CA ILE A 147 -4.99 -7.06 -30.29
C ILE A 147 -4.48 -6.54 -31.66
N ASN A 148 -3.96 -7.42 -32.49
CA ASN A 148 -3.66 -7.11 -33.88
C ASN A 148 -4.98 -7.04 -34.64
N VAL A 149 -5.53 -5.84 -34.82
CA VAL A 149 -6.67 -5.61 -35.70
C VAL A 149 -6.12 -5.43 -37.11
N LYS A 150 -6.26 -6.46 -37.97
CA LYS A 150 -6.01 -6.35 -39.42
C LYS A 150 -7.26 -5.77 -40.04
N VAL A 151 -7.22 -4.50 -40.44
CA VAL A 151 -8.31 -3.88 -41.22
C VAL A 151 -7.96 -4.05 -42.69
N GLU A 152 -8.71 -4.86 -43.41
CA GLU A 152 -8.66 -4.95 -44.88
C GLU A 152 -9.69 -3.95 -45.39
N PHE A 153 -9.22 -2.92 -46.10
CA PHE A 153 -10.08 -2.04 -46.88
C PHE A 153 -10.25 -2.67 -48.27
N GLY A 154 -11.49 -3.04 -48.62
CA GLY A 154 -11.89 -3.45 -49.96
C GLY A 154 -12.11 -2.25 -50.86
#